data_c0840bea0430d26160f8d6ddd008f624
#
_entry.id   c0840bea0430d26160f8d6ddd008f624
#
_cell.length_a   1.000
_cell.length_b   1.000
_cell.length_c   1.000
_cell.angle_alpha   90.00
_cell.angle_beta   90.00
_cell.angle_gamma   90.00
#
_symmetry.space_group_name_H-M   'P 1'
#
loop_
_entity.id
_entity.type
_entity.pdbx_description
1 polymer ?
#
loop_
_entity_poly.entity_id
_entity_poly.type
_entity_poly.pdbx_seq_one_letter_code
_entity_poly.pdbx_strand_id
1 'polypeptide(L)'
;MSEEKNLPTKYQPTEIEAGRYQKWLDQDLFKPSGDKKAKPYSIVIPPPNVTGKLHLGHAWDTTLQDMIIRQKRMQGFDTLWLPGMDHAGIATQAKVEEKLAQQGISRYDLGREKFVDQVWEWKEEYASHIREQWAKMGLSLDYSRERFTLDEGLSEAVRKVFVSLYEKDLIYRGEYIINWDPKAKTALSDIEVIHKDIEGAFYHMSYPLSDGSGVVEIATTRPETMLGDTAIAVHPEDERYQELIGKTVVLPLVDKEIPIIADDYVDMEFGTGVVKITPAHDPNDFEVGNRHDLPRVNVMNEDGTMNELAGKYEGMDRFAARKAIVSDLKELGRLIKIETMNHSVGHSERTGVVVEPRLSTQWFVKMGPLAEKAIENQETEDAVEFYPPRFNQTFLRWMENIHDWVISRQLWWGHQIPAWYHKETGEMYVGMEAPADSENWVQDSDVLDTWFSSALWPFSTMGWPDEASEDYQRYFPTSTLVTGYDIIAFWVSRMIFQSLEFTGERPFQNVLIHGLIRDEQGRKMSKSLGNGIDPMDVIEKYGADALRWFLSNGSAPGQDVRFSYEKMDASWNFINKIWNASRFVIMNVEGMTAADIDFSGEKTVADRWILTRLNETVARVTELF
;
A
#
# COMPACT_ATOMS: atom_id res chain seq x y z
N MET A 1 -12.71 -56.38 -7.76
CA MET A 1 -14.05 -55.82 -7.60
C MET A 1 -13.90 -54.30 -7.70
N SER A 2 -14.26 -53.71 -8.83
CA SER A 2 -14.28 -52.26 -9.04
C SER A 2 -15.46 -51.72 -8.23
N GLU A 3 -15.19 -50.91 -7.22
CA GLU A 3 -16.23 -50.12 -6.58
C GLU A 3 -16.90 -49.25 -7.67
N GLU A 4 -18.19 -49.45 -7.87
CA GLU A 4 -19.04 -48.62 -8.72
C GLU A 4 -18.88 -47.17 -8.24
N LYS A 5 -18.12 -46.37 -8.96
CA LYS A 5 -18.00 -44.94 -8.73
C LYS A 5 -19.26 -44.19 -9.21
N ASN A 6 -20.40 -44.49 -8.58
CA ASN A 6 -21.59 -43.69 -8.81
C ASN A 6 -21.41 -42.32 -8.17
N LEU A 7 -21.10 -41.32 -8.98
CA LEU A 7 -21.06 -39.94 -8.53
C LEU A 7 -22.42 -39.51 -7.97
N PRO A 8 -22.50 -38.80 -6.83
CA PRO A 8 -23.76 -38.33 -6.29
C PRO A 8 -24.46 -37.38 -7.28
N THR A 9 -25.80 -37.31 -7.16
CA THR A 9 -26.64 -36.49 -8.06
C THR A 9 -26.47 -34.99 -7.87
N LYS A 10 -25.90 -34.57 -6.74
CA LYS A 10 -25.59 -33.17 -6.45
C LYS A 10 -24.09 -33.01 -6.24
N TYR A 11 -23.56 -31.92 -6.72
CA TYR A 11 -22.21 -31.48 -6.39
C TYR A 11 -22.17 -31.12 -4.90
N GLN A 12 -21.34 -31.83 -4.14
CA GLN A 12 -21.14 -31.60 -2.69
C GLN A 12 -19.67 -31.22 -2.47
N PRO A 13 -19.36 -29.93 -2.42
CA PRO A 13 -17.98 -29.44 -2.41
C PRO A 13 -17.18 -29.96 -1.21
N THR A 14 -17.77 -30.00 -0.02
CA THR A 14 -17.10 -30.47 1.21
C THR A 14 -16.59 -31.91 1.11
N GLU A 15 -17.27 -32.79 0.37
CA GLU A 15 -16.84 -34.18 0.16
C GLU A 15 -15.82 -34.29 -0.98
N ILE A 16 -16.01 -33.51 -2.05
CA ILE A 16 -15.23 -33.60 -3.27
C ILE A 16 -13.88 -32.90 -3.14
N GLU A 17 -13.85 -31.76 -2.46
CA GLU A 17 -12.64 -30.94 -2.25
C GLU A 17 -11.75 -31.50 -1.14
N ALA A 18 -12.31 -32.28 -0.21
CA ALA A 18 -11.58 -32.85 0.91
C ALA A 18 -10.34 -33.65 0.49
N GLY A 19 -9.16 -33.26 1.00
CA GLY A 19 -7.89 -33.93 0.73
C GLY A 19 -7.36 -33.83 -0.71
N ARG A 20 -8.08 -33.17 -1.62
CA ARG A 20 -7.66 -33.03 -3.02
C ARG A 20 -6.42 -32.16 -3.14
N TYR A 21 -6.38 -31.05 -2.44
CA TYR A 21 -5.26 -30.11 -2.48
C TYR A 21 -3.96 -30.78 -2.00
N GLN A 22 -4.03 -31.55 -0.90
CA GLN A 22 -2.87 -32.28 -0.40
C GLN A 22 -2.34 -33.29 -1.42
N LYS A 23 -3.23 -33.98 -2.16
CA LYS A 23 -2.81 -34.89 -3.22
C LYS A 23 -2.06 -34.18 -4.35
N TRP A 24 -2.43 -32.95 -4.68
CA TRP A 24 -1.70 -32.14 -5.67
C TRP A 24 -0.32 -31.72 -5.18
N LEU A 25 -0.22 -31.35 -3.89
CA LEU A 25 1.07 -31.03 -3.27
C LEU A 25 1.99 -32.25 -3.19
N ASP A 26 1.47 -33.42 -2.79
CA ASP A 26 2.23 -34.68 -2.70
C ASP A 26 2.77 -35.15 -4.05
N GLN A 27 2.18 -34.71 -5.14
CA GLN A 27 2.59 -35.01 -6.52
C GLN A 27 3.44 -33.90 -7.13
N ASP A 28 3.81 -32.86 -6.38
CA ASP A 28 4.59 -31.70 -6.85
C ASP A 28 4.01 -31.00 -8.11
N LEU A 29 2.66 -31.02 -8.27
CA LEU A 29 2.01 -30.51 -9.48
C LEU A 29 2.14 -29.00 -9.69
N PHE A 30 2.53 -28.27 -8.66
CA PHE A 30 2.61 -26.81 -8.68
C PHE A 30 4.03 -26.28 -8.91
N LYS A 31 5.03 -27.15 -8.84
CA LYS A 31 6.41 -26.79 -9.14
C LYS A 31 6.62 -26.57 -10.64
N PRO A 32 7.58 -25.74 -11.03
CA PRO A 32 8.05 -25.66 -12.39
C PRO A 32 8.44 -27.04 -12.94
N SER A 33 8.23 -27.26 -14.25
CA SER A 33 8.54 -28.55 -14.89
C SER A 33 10.03 -28.89 -14.89
N GLY A 34 10.89 -27.87 -14.79
CA GLY A 34 12.34 -28.01 -14.93
C GLY A 34 12.81 -28.29 -16.36
N ASP A 35 11.92 -28.34 -17.32
CA ASP A 35 12.27 -28.48 -18.73
C ASP A 35 12.86 -27.17 -19.27
N LYS A 36 14.18 -27.12 -19.39
CA LYS A 36 14.92 -25.96 -19.91
C LYS A 36 14.56 -25.61 -21.38
N LYS A 37 13.92 -26.51 -22.12
CA LYS A 37 13.46 -26.24 -23.48
C LYS A 37 12.07 -25.59 -23.52
N ALA A 38 11.28 -25.76 -22.47
CA ALA A 38 10.00 -25.10 -22.34
C ALA A 38 10.19 -23.59 -22.09
N LYS A 39 9.33 -22.76 -22.69
CA LYS A 39 9.35 -21.31 -22.45
C LYS A 39 8.95 -21.04 -20.99
N PRO A 40 9.71 -20.23 -20.23
CA PRO A 40 9.32 -19.87 -18.88
C PRO A 40 8.10 -18.95 -18.87
N TYR A 41 7.30 -19.07 -17.82
CA TYR A 41 6.21 -18.14 -17.52
C TYR A 41 6.09 -17.98 -16.00
N SER A 42 6.22 -16.77 -15.53
CA SER A 42 6.28 -16.50 -14.09
C SER A 42 5.31 -15.42 -13.66
N ILE A 43 4.72 -15.62 -12.48
CA ILE A 43 3.94 -14.65 -11.74
C ILE A 43 4.47 -14.65 -10.30
N VAL A 44 4.70 -13.48 -9.71
CA VAL A 44 4.86 -13.30 -8.27
C VAL A 44 3.53 -12.83 -7.70
N ILE A 45 3.08 -13.48 -6.64
CA ILE A 45 1.82 -13.09 -5.99
C ILE A 45 1.96 -11.68 -5.41
N PRO A 46 0.94 -10.79 -5.48
CA PRO A 46 0.90 -9.64 -4.60
C PRO A 46 0.92 -10.12 -3.15
N PRO A 47 2.01 -9.88 -2.39
CA PRO A 47 2.18 -10.49 -1.09
C PRO A 47 1.17 -9.92 -0.09
N PRO A 48 0.22 -10.73 0.43
CA PRO A 48 -0.74 -10.22 1.40
C PRO A 48 -0.05 -9.83 2.70
N ASN A 49 -0.59 -8.79 3.32
CA ASN A 49 -0.15 -8.33 4.63
C ASN A 49 -0.52 -9.33 5.72
N VAL A 50 0.41 -9.64 6.63
CA VAL A 50 0.18 -10.55 7.77
C VAL A 50 -0.63 -9.88 8.91
N THR A 51 -1.60 -9.04 8.54
CA THR A 51 -2.45 -8.27 9.47
C THR A 51 -3.77 -8.93 9.82
N GLY A 52 -4.11 -10.02 9.14
CA GLY A 52 -5.38 -10.71 9.31
C GLY A 52 -5.67 -11.71 8.20
N LYS A 53 -6.88 -12.27 8.22
CA LYS A 53 -7.36 -13.18 7.19
C LYS A 53 -7.57 -12.47 5.86
N LEU A 54 -7.43 -13.21 4.76
CA LEU A 54 -7.72 -12.74 3.42
C LEU A 54 -9.22 -12.45 3.23
N HIS A 55 -9.54 -11.49 2.38
CA HIS A 55 -10.90 -11.12 2.00
C HIS A 55 -11.18 -11.43 0.52
N LEU A 56 -12.41 -11.19 0.05
CA LEU A 56 -12.82 -11.49 -1.32
C LEU A 56 -11.96 -10.79 -2.40
N GLY A 57 -11.39 -9.63 -2.12
CA GLY A 57 -10.46 -8.96 -3.05
C GLY A 57 -9.22 -9.80 -3.32
N HIS A 58 -8.60 -10.36 -2.28
CA HIS A 58 -7.47 -11.29 -2.41
C HIS A 58 -7.89 -12.58 -3.14
N ALA A 59 -9.08 -13.08 -2.85
CA ALA A 59 -9.61 -14.27 -3.52
C ALA A 59 -9.78 -14.03 -5.03
N TRP A 60 -10.21 -12.83 -5.43
CA TRP A 60 -10.35 -12.46 -6.83
C TRP A 60 -8.99 -12.34 -7.52
N ASP A 61 -8.10 -11.55 -6.95
CA ASP A 61 -6.74 -11.35 -7.45
C ASP A 61 -6.03 -12.69 -7.71
N THR A 62 -6.00 -13.57 -6.70
CA THR A 62 -5.35 -14.87 -6.81
C THR A 62 -6.09 -15.84 -7.74
N THR A 63 -7.41 -15.74 -7.88
CA THR A 63 -8.17 -16.55 -8.85
C THR A 63 -7.76 -16.22 -10.28
N LEU A 64 -7.59 -14.93 -10.62
CA LEU A 64 -7.15 -14.51 -11.95
C LEU A 64 -5.73 -15.01 -12.26
N GLN A 65 -4.81 -14.92 -11.30
CA GLN A 65 -3.45 -15.44 -11.45
C GLN A 65 -3.44 -16.96 -11.67
N ASP A 66 -4.19 -17.70 -10.86
CA ASP A 66 -4.25 -19.16 -10.95
C ASP A 66 -4.82 -19.63 -12.30
N MET A 67 -5.81 -18.93 -12.85
CA MET A 67 -6.33 -19.20 -14.18
C MET A 67 -5.25 -19.07 -15.25
N ILE A 68 -4.48 -17.98 -15.22
CA ILE A 68 -3.39 -17.74 -16.17
C ILE A 68 -2.32 -18.83 -16.04
N ILE A 69 -1.86 -19.11 -14.82
CA ILE A 69 -0.82 -20.12 -14.56
C ILE A 69 -1.28 -21.51 -15.02
N ARG A 70 -2.53 -21.91 -14.73
CA ARG A 70 -3.06 -23.22 -15.17
C ARG A 70 -3.16 -23.31 -16.68
N GLN A 71 -3.60 -22.24 -17.36
CA GLN A 71 -3.65 -22.21 -18.81
C GLN A 71 -2.24 -22.34 -19.41
N LYS A 72 -1.26 -21.58 -18.91
CA LYS A 72 0.12 -21.64 -19.41
C LYS A 72 0.75 -23.01 -19.17
N ARG A 73 0.47 -23.63 -18.02
CA ARG A 73 0.89 -25.01 -17.73
C ARG A 73 0.30 -26.00 -18.73
N MET A 74 -1.00 -25.88 -19.06
CA MET A 74 -1.65 -26.71 -20.09
C MET A 74 -1.05 -26.50 -21.49
N GLN A 75 -0.52 -25.30 -21.77
CA GLN A 75 0.16 -24.97 -23.03
C GLN A 75 1.63 -25.46 -23.06
N GLY A 76 2.12 -26.09 -22.00
CA GLY A 76 3.49 -26.64 -21.93
C GLY A 76 4.57 -25.63 -21.54
N PHE A 77 4.21 -24.48 -20.98
CA PHE A 77 5.18 -23.57 -20.40
C PHE A 77 5.78 -24.14 -19.12
N ASP A 78 7.03 -23.77 -18.82
CA ASP A 78 7.66 -23.98 -17.53
C ASP A 78 7.20 -22.85 -16.58
N THR A 79 6.16 -23.14 -15.81
CA THR A 79 5.46 -22.12 -15.03
C THR A 79 5.96 -22.02 -13.60
N LEU A 80 6.23 -20.80 -13.15
CA LEU A 80 6.47 -20.47 -11.74
C LEU A 80 5.39 -19.51 -11.25
N TRP A 81 4.63 -19.90 -10.23
CA TRP A 81 3.82 -18.99 -9.45
C TRP A 81 4.33 -18.94 -8.01
N LEU A 82 5.06 -17.86 -7.72
CA LEU A 82 5.81 -17.68 -6.48
C LEU A 82 4.91 -17.07 -5.39
N PRO A 83 4.66 -17.79 -4.28
CA PRO A 83 3.93 -17.25 -3.13
C PRO A 83 4.83 -16.43 -2.20
N GLY A 84 4.18 -15.61 -1.39
CA GLY A 84 4.85 -14.93 -0.28
C GLY A 84 3.94 -13.95 0.41
N MET A 85 4.48 -13.29 1.44
CA MET A 85 3.73 -12.38 2.32
C MET A 85 4.55 -11.15 2.64
N ASP A 86 3.83 -10.06 2.92
CA ASP A 86 4.43 -8.78 3.32
C ASP A 86 4.37 -8.58 4.83
N HIS A 87 5.43 -8.04 5.42
CA HIS A 87 5.52 -7.75 6.84
C HIS A 87 4.61 -6.57 7.27
N ALA A 88 4.23 -5.70 6.33
CA ALA A 88 3.26 -4.62 6.51
C ALA A 88 3.52 -3.73 7.74
N GLY A 89 4.70 -3.16 7.84
CA GLY A 89 5.25 -2.38 8.95
C GLY A 89 4.24 -1.77 9.93
N ILE A 90 3.65 -0.62 9.59
CA ILE A 90 2.70 0.12 10.44
C ILE A 90 1.49 -0.75 10.82
N ALA A 91 0.92 -1.44 9.84
CA ALA A 91 -0.35 -2.14 10.05
C ALA A 91 -0.20 -3.37 10.94
N THR A 92 0.88 -4.14 10.79
CA THR A 92 1.16 -5.32 11.63
C THR A 92 1.54 -4.89 13.05
N GLN A 93 2.43 -3.90 13.18
CA GLN A 93 2.80 -3.37 14.49
C GLN A 93 1.58 -2.87 15.25
N ALA A 94 0.70 -2.08 14.63
CA ALA A 94 -0.51 -1.57 15.25
C ALA A 94 -1.45 -2.70 15.74
N LYS A 95 -1.54 -3.82 15.01
CA LYS A 95 -2.33 -4.98 15.42
C LYS A 95 -1.77 -5.69 16.65
N VAL A 96 -0.46 -5.82 16.73
CA VAL A 96 0.19 -6.43 17.89
C VAL A 96 0.10 -5.49 19.11
N GLU A 97 0.30 -4.18 18.92
CA GLU A 97 0.08 -3.18 19.98
C GLU A 97 -1.36 -3.20 20.50
N GLU A 98 -2.36 -3.32 19.61
CA GLU A 98 -3.77 -3.45 19.99
C GLU A 98 -4.01 -4.71 20.83
N LYS A 99 -3.43 -5.86 20.45
CA LYS A 99 -3.51 -7.13 21.20
C LYS A 99 -2.86 -7.01 22.58
N LEU A 100 -1.69 -6.38 22.68
CA LEU A 100 -0.99 -6.16 23.95
C LEU A 100 -1.74 -5.17 24.85
N ALA A 101 -2.30 -4.11 24.30
CA ALA A 101 -3.08 -3.12 25.05
C ALA A 101 -4.31 -3.71 25.72
N GLN A 102 -4.96 -4.72 25.11
CA GLN A 102 -6.04 -5.48 25.75
C GLN A 102 -5.58 -6.22 27.02
N GLN A 103 -4.29 -6.49 27.14
CA GLN A 103 -3.66 -7.11 28.32
C GLN A 103 -3.05 -6.06 29.27
N GLY A 104 -3.21 -4.77 28.97
CA GLY A 104 -2.63 -3.68 29.74
C GLY A 104 -1.11 -3.50 29.56
N ILE A 105 -0.55 -4.04 28.47
CA ILE A 105 0.89 -4.02 28.17
C ILE A 105 1.15 -3.07 27.01
N SER A 106 2.14 -2.18 27.14
CA SER A 106 2.64 -1.36 26.05
C SER A 106 3.94 -1.96 25.46
N ARG A 107 4.28 -1.64 24.23
CA ARG A 107 5.56 -2.05 23.63
C ARG A 107 6.76 -1.55 24.44
N TYR A 108 6.64 -0.39 25.09
CA TYR A 108 7.71 0.19 25.90
C TYR A 108 7.97 -0.60 27.19
N ASP A 109 6.96 -1.30 27.72
CA ASP A 109 7.12 -2.19 28.89
C ASP A 109 7.93 -3.43 28.54
N LEU A 110 7.83 -3.90 27.28
CA LEU A 110 8.55 -5.08 26.77
C LEU A 110 9.99 -4.74 26.34
N GLY A 111 10.18 -3.56 25.76
CA GLY A 111 11.38 -3.23 25.01
C GLY A 111 11.37 -3.81 23.59
N ARG A 112 12.27 -3.27 22.72
CA ARG A 112 12.24 -3.55 21.26
C ARG A 112 12.35 -5.04 20.94
N GLU A 113 13.33 -5.75 21.51
CA GLU A 113 13.58 -7.16 21.19
C GLU A 113 12.35 -8.03 21.48
N LYS A 114 11.84 -7.98 22.70
CA LYS A 114 10.67 -8.79 23.09
C LYS A 114 9.40 -8.41 22.36
N PHE A 115 9.24 -7.14 22.02
CA PHE A 115 8.12 -6.70 21.20
C PHE A 115 8.21 -7.29 19.79
N VAL A 116 9.37 -7.25 19.14
CA VAL A 116 9.60 -7.83 17.82
C VAL A 116 9.37 -9.34 17.84
N ASP A 117 9.78 -10.05 18.90
CA ASP A 117 9.45 -11.48 19.08
C ASP A 117 7.93 -11.73 19.07
N GLN A 118 7.13 -10.88 19.74
CA GLN A 118 5.66 -10.95 19.71
C GLN A 118 5.10 -10.73 18.32
N VAL A 119 5.75 -9.87 17.52
CA VAL A 119 5.32 -9.64 16.13
C VAL A 119 5.67 -10.84 15.24
N TRP A 120 6.81 -11.50 15.46
CA TRP A 120 7.15 -12.76 14.78
C TRP A 120 6.16 -13.89 15.10
N GLU A 121 5.74 -14.05 16.37
CA GLU A 121 4.69 -15.01 16.74
C GLU A 121 3.36 -14.71 16.04
N TRP A 122 2.96 -13.45 16.00
CA TRP A 122 1.79 -12.99 15.26
C TRP A 122 1.90 -13.33 13.75
N LYS A 123 3.05 -13.06 13.16
CA LYS A 123 3.31 -13.36 11.74
C LYS A 123 3.14 -14.84 11.44
N GLU A 124 3.69 -15.73 12.26
CA GLU A 124 3.56 -17.18 12.03
C GLU A 124 2.11 -17.66 12.15
N GLU A 125 1.35 -17.16 13.12
CA GLU A 125 -0.07 -17.45 13.26
C GLU A 125 -0.86 -17.06 12.00
N TYR A 126 -0.71 -15.82 11.53
CA TYR A 126 -1.46 -15.34 10.38
C TYR A 126 -0.96 -15.89 9.04
N ALA A 127 0.32 -16.16 8.92
CA ALA A 127 0.86 -16.86 7.74
C ALA A 127 0.26 -18.25 7.59
N SER A 128 0.07 -18.99 8.70
CA SER A 128 -0.63 -20.28 8.67
C SER A 128 -2.07 -20.14 8.17
N HIS A 129 -2.83 -19.18 8.69
CA HIS A 129 -4.20 -18.94 8.23
C HIS A 129 -4.28 -18.58 6.74
N ILE A 130 -3.34 -17.75 6.24
CA ILE A 130 -3.28 -17.37 4.83
C ILE A 130 -3.02 -18.60 3.95
N ARG A 131 -2.07 -19.47 4.32
CA ARG A 131 -1.80 -20.73 3.59
C ARG A 131 -3.01 -21.66 3.58
N GLU A 132 -3.73 -21.76 4.70
CA GLU A 132 -4.99 -22.54 4.77
C GLU A 132 -6.06 -21.98 3.83
N GLN A 133 -6.20 -20.65 3.76
CA GLN A 133 -7.14 -20.00 2.83
C GLN A 133 -6.75 -20.24 1.37
N TRP A 134 -5.46 -20.12 1.02
CA TRP A 134 -4.97 -20.46 -0.32
C TRP A 134 -5.22 -21.93 -0.68
N ALA A 135 -5.00 -22.85 0.26
CA ALA A 135 -5.25 -24.26 0.05
C ALA A 135 -6.73 -24.56 -0.18
N LYS A 136 -7.65 -23.95 0.59
CA LYS A 136 -9.10 -24.09 0.40
C LYS A 136 -9.58 -23.49 -0.92
N MET A 137 -8.95 -22.45 -1.40
CA MET A 137 -9.21 -21.88 -2.73
C MET A 137 -8.63 -22.74 -3.87
N GLY A 138 -7.76 -23.69 -3.59
CA GLY A 138 -7.14 -24.58 -4.56
C GLY A 138 -6.08 -23.89 -5.43
N LEU A 139 -5.35 -22.91 -4.89
CA LEU A 139 -4.36 -22.13 -5.63
C LEU A 139 -3.09 -22.96 -5.92
N SER A 140 -2.62 -22.94 -7.17
CA SER A 140 -1.48 -23.76 -7.61
C SER A 140 -0.11 -23.07 -7.39
N LEU A 141 0.13 -22.62 -6.14
CA LEU A 141 1.34 -21.94 -5.69
C LEU A 141 2.51 -22.92 -5.44
N ASP A 142 3.72 -22.53 -5.79
CA ASP A 142 4.93 -23.30 -5.48
C ASP A 142 5.48 -22.89 -4.09
N TYR A 143 5.00 -23.54 -3.04
CA TYR A 143 5.43 -23.27 -1.67
C TYR A 143 6.91 -23.56 -1.37
N SER A 144 7.59 -24.29 -2.23
CA SER A 144 9.04 -24.51 -2.07
C SER A 144 9.86 -23.23 -2.28
N ARG A 145 9.23 -22.21 -2.87
CA ARG A 145 9.79 -20.88 -3.14
C ARG A 145 9.07 -19.77 -2.40
N GLU A 146 8.30 -20.10 -1.36
CA GLU A 146 7.61 -19.08 -0.56
C GLU A 146 8.59 -18.10 0.07
N ARG A 147 8.30 -16.80 -0.04
CA ARG A 147 9.14 -15.72 0.48
C ARG A 147 8.38 -14.83 1.48
N PHE A 148 9.14 -14.14 2.28
CA PHE A 148 8.65 -13.13 3.22
C PHE A 148 9.51 -11.89 3.13
N THR A 149 8.90 -10.69 3.10
CA THR A 149 9.66 -9.44 2.88
C THR A 149 10.74 -9.15 3.93
N LEU A 150 10.71 -9.81 5.11
CA LEU A 150 11.77 -9.73 6.13
C LEU A 150 12.64 -11.00 6.19
N ASP A 151 12.58 -11.91 5.21
CA ASP A 151 13.52 -13.01 5.18
C ASP A 151 14.96 -12.52 4.91
N GLU A 152 15.95 -13.36 5.17
CA GLU A 152 17.36 -12.96 5.11
C GLU A 152 17.78 -12.44 3.72
N GLY A 153 17.39 -13.16 2.65
CA GLY A 153 17.76 -12.77 1.29
C GLY A 153 17.11 -11.47 0.83
N LEU A 154 15.81 -11.26 1.17
CA LEU A 154 15.13 -10.00 0.88
C LEU A 154 15.69 -8.86 1.74
N SER A 155 16.07 -9.12 2.98
CA SER A 155 16.70 -8.13 3.85
C SER A 155 18.09 -7.71 3.35
N GLU A 156 18.85 -8.63 2.77
CA GLU A 156 20.10 -8.30 2.09
C GLU A 156 19.87 -7.41 0.87
N ALA A 157 18.89 -7.74 0.04
CA ALA A 157 18.51 -6.95 -1.12
C ALA A 157 18.11 -5.52 -0.71
N VAL A 158 17.32 -5.37 0.35
CA VAL A 158 16.89 -4.05 0.88
C VAL A 158 18.08 -3.23 1.34
N ARG A 159 19.01 -3.81 2.10
CA ARG A 159 20.22 -3.12 2.53
C ARG A 159 21.07 -2.68 1.33
N LYS A 160 21.26 -3.56 0.34
CA LYS A 160 22.00 -3.24 -0.89
C LYS A 160 21.38 -2.07 -1.66
N VAL A 161 20.06 -2.07 -1.80
CA VAL A 161 19.32 -0.99 -2.46
C VAL A 161 19.51 0.33 -1.71
N PHE A 162 19.33 0.33 -0.40
CA PHE A 162 19.49 1.54 0.41
C PHE A 162 20.91 2.12 0.29
N VAL A 163 21.93 1.30 0.51
CA VAL A 163 23.34 1.72 0.44
C VAL A 163 23.68 2.25 -0.96
N SER A 164 23.25 1.54 -2.00
CA SER A 164 23.52 1.92 -3.39
C SER A 164 22.85 3.26 -3.77
N LEU A 165 21.60 3.48 -3.35
CA LEU A 165 20.92 4.76 -3.57
C LEU A 165 21.58 5.91 -2.78
N TYR A 166 22.05 5.63 -1.57
CA TYR A 166 22.78 6.60 -0.77
C TYR A 166 24.12 6.98 -1.42
N GLU A 167 24.91 6.01 -1.91
CA GLU A 167 26.17 6.25 -2.62
C GLU A 167 25.99 7.04 -3.93
N LYS A 168 24.79 6.98 -4.53
CA LYS A 168 24.40 7.74 -5.73
C LYS A 168 23.80 9.12 -5.41
N ASP A 169 23.82 9.55 -4.15
CA ASP A 169 23.14 10.77 -3.68
C ASP A 169 21.62 10.82 -3.97
N LEU A 170 20.99 9.64 -4.14
CA LEU A 170 19.54 9.51 -4.32
C LEU A 170 18.81 9.29 -3.00
N ILE A 171 19.48 8.88 -1.95
CA ILE A 171 18.96 8.88 -0.57
C ILE A 171 19.67 9.98 0.22
N TYR A 172 18.89 10.76 0.96
CA TYR A 172 19.40 11.81 1.85
C TYR A 172 18.60 11.88 3.14
N ARG A 173 19.19 12.49 4.16
CA ARG A 173 18.54 12.78 5.44
C ARG A 173 18.36 14.27 5.61
N GLY A 174 17.15 14.72 5.88
CA GLY A 174 16.83 16.14 5.98
C GLY A 174 15.65 16.44 6.89
N GLU A 175 15.54 17.70 7.30
CA GLU A 175 14.46 18.21 8.12
C GLU A 175 13.42 18.90 7.23
N TYR A 176 12.21 18.37 7.19
CA TYR A 176 11.09 18.87 6.39
C TYR A 176 9.78 18.76 7.16
N ILE A 177 8.76 19.47 6.68
CA ILE A 177 7.39 19.21 7.10
C ILE A 177 6.91 17.93 6.41
N ILE A 178 6.51 16.97 7.24
CA ILE A 178 6.02 15.67 6.79
C ILE A 178 4.61 15.43 7.31
N ASN A 179 3.89 14.52 6.67
CA ASN A 179 2.66 13.98 7.21
C ASN A 179 2.97 13.05 8.39
N TRP A 180 2.38 13.34 9.53
CA TRP A 180 2.61 12.61 10.78
C TRP A 180 1.33 11.99 11.31
N ASP A 181 1.37 10.71 11.68
CA ASP A 181 0.30 10.03 12.38
C ASP A 181 0.52 10.12 13.90
N PRO A 182 -0.22 10.96 14.63
CA PRO A 182 0.02 11.15 16.05
C PRO A 182 -0.42 9.95 16.91
N LYS A 183 -1.26 9.05 16.39
CA LYS A 183 -1.66 7.83 17.08
C LYS A 183 -0.61 6.73 16.94
N ALA A 184 -0.11 6.52 15.73
CA ALA A 184 0.96 5.57 15.46
C ALA A 184 2.35 6.13 15.81
N LYS A 185 2.47 7.45 15.99
CA LYS A 185 3.72 8.19 16.26
C LYS A 185 4.78 7.90 15.18
N THR A 186 4.39 8.05 13.93
CA THR A 186 5.27 7.79 12.79
C THR A 186 4.94 8.67 11.59
N ALA A 187 5.94 8.88 10.74
CA ALA A 187 5.80 9.52 9.45
C ALA A 187 4.91 8.70 8.51
N LEU A 188 4.20 9.39 7.63
CA LEU A 188 3.43 8.85 6.52
C LEU A 188 3.94 9.43 5.20
N SER A 189 3.88 8.66 4.13
CA SER A 189 4.02 9.20 2.78
C SER A 189 2.70 9.84 2.32
N ASP A 190 2.75 10.74 1.34
CA ASP A 190 1.58 11.50 0.88
C ASP A 190 0.43 10.59 0.42
N ILE A 191 0.76 9.46 -0.20
CA ILE A 191 -0.23 8.49 -0.66
C ILE A 191 -0.93 7.71 0.46
N GLU A 192 -0.42 7.74 1.69
CA GLU A 192 -1.05 7.14 2.88
C GLU A 192 -2.03 8.11 3.57
N VAL A 193 -2.23 9.31 2.99
CA VAL A 193 -3.14 10.33 3.52
C VAL A 193 -4.43 10.38 2.69
N ILE A 194 -5.55 10.04 3.34
CA ILE A 194 -6.87 10.10 2.73
C ILE A 194 -7.53 11.42 3.09
N HIS A 195 -7.85 12.23 2.10
CA HIS A 195 -8.55 13.49 2.30
C HIS A 195 -10.06 13.26 2.44
N LYS A 196 -10.66 13.86 3.48
CA LYS A 196 -12.09 13.83 3.75
C LYS A 196 -12.61 15.24 3.92
N ASP A 197 -13.74 15.53 3.28
CA ASP A 197 -14.45 16.77 3.50
C ASP A 197 -15.17 16.72 4.85
N ILE A 198 -14.82 17.63 5.74
CA ILE A 198 -15.40 17.75 7.07
C ILE A 198 -15.92 19.16 7.30
N GLU A 199 -16.92 19.27 8.16
CA GLU A 199 -17.37 20.56 8.68
C GLU A 199 -16.33 21.09 9.67
N GLY A 200 -15.82 22.28 9.39
CA GLY A 200 -14.85 22.98 10.21
C GLY A 200 -15.23 24.45 10.34
N ALA A 201 -14.27 25.27 10.72
CA ALA A 201 -14.49 26.71 10.86
C ALA A 201 -13.24 27.51 10.49
N PHE A 202 -13.49 28.69 9.95
CA PHE A 202 -12.53 29.77 9.87
C PHE A 202 -12.65 30.64 11.13
N TYR A 203 -11.57 30.75 11.87
CA TYR A 203 -11.47 31.58 13.06
C TYR A 203 -10.80 32.89 12.70
N HIS A 204 -11.58 33.97 12.72
CA HIS A 204 -11.09 35.32 12.46
C HIS A 204 -10.62 35.95 13.76
N MET A 205 -9.38 36.40 13.80
CA MET A 205 -8.77 36.97 14.99
C MET A 205 -7.93 38.21 14.68
N SER A 206 -7.72 39.07 15.65
CA SER A 206 -6.94 40.30 15.51
C SER A 206 -5.60 40.23 16.18
N TYR A 207 -4.53 40.56 15.44
CA TYR A 207 -3.16 40.73 15.96
C TYR A 207 -2.89 42.22 16.07
N PRO A 208 -2.62 42.76 17.27
CA PRO A 208 -2.33 44.17 17.42
C PRO A 208 -0.95 44.54 16.85
N LEU A 209 -0.89 45.67 16.16
CA LEU A 209 0.40 46.27 15.77
C LEU A 209 1.21 46.64 17.00
N SER A 210 2.52 46.35 17.00
CA SER A 210 3.41 46.60 18.15
C SER A 210 3.53 48.08 18.46
N ASP A 211 3.33 48.97 17.47
CA ASP A 211 3.33 50.41 17.64
C ASP A 211 2.01 50.96 18.21
N GLY A 212 1.03 50.10 18.45
CA GLY A 212 -0.30 50.48 18.94
C GLY A 212 -1.21 51.19 17.95
N SER A 213 -0.81 51.31 16.67
CA SER A 213 -1.56 52.08 15.66
C SER A 213 -2.82 51.39 15.15
N GLY A 214 -2.99 50.08 15.44
CA GLY A 214 -4.16 49.32 14.97
C GLY A 214 -4.03 47.83 15.22
N VAL A 215 -4.81 47.09 14.45
CA VAL A 215 -4.82 45.61 14.46
C VAL A 215 -4.82 45.07 13.02
N VAL A 216 -4.29 43.89 12.83
CA VAL A 216 -4.37 43.15 11.58
C VAL A 216 -5.28 41.95 11.80
N GLU A 217 -6.28 41.77 10.93
CA GLU A 217 -7.18 40.61 10.96
C GLU A 217 -6.57 39.45 10.19
N ILE A 218 -6.50 38.30 10.82
CA ILE A 218 -6.14 37.04 10.20
C ILE A 218 -7.27 36.02 10.32
N ALA A 219 -7.30 35.03 9.44
CA ALA A 219 -8.22 33.91 9.51
C ALA A 219 -7.48 32.59 9.37
N THR A 220 -7.80 31.62 10.21
CA THR A 220 -7.19 30.28 10.18
C THR A 220 -8.19 29.19 10.52
N THR A 221 -7.99 27.99 9.97
CA THR A 221 -8.73 26.78 10.37
C THR A 221 -8.08 26.09 11.58
N ARG A 222 -6.85 26.50 11.94
CA ARG A 222 -6.01 25.84 12.95
C ARG A 222 -5.49 26.82 14.02
N PRO A 223 -6.37 27.36 14.87
CA PRO A 223 -5.95 28.33 15.89
C PRO A 223 -4.94 27.76 16.90
N GLU A 224 -4.90 26.43 17.11
CA GLU A 224 -3.92 25.80 18.01
C GLU A 224 -2.46 25.98 17.57
N THR A 225 -2.21 26.15 16.27
CA THR A 225 -0.84 26.35 15.76
C THR A 225 -0.36 27.80 15.87
N MET A 226 -1.27 28.75 16.14
CA MET A 226 -0.89 30.18 16.24
C MET A 226 0.18 30.45 17.26
N LEU A 227 0.28 29.63 18.32
CA LEU A 227 1.30 29.77 19.35
C LEU A 227 2.74 29.65 18.81
N GLY A 228 2.88 29.00 17.63
CA GLY A 228 4.13 28.85 16.90
C GLY A 228 4.32 29.82 15.74
N ASP A 229 3.47 30.83 15.58
CA ASP A 229 3.59 31.80 14.49
C ASP A 229 4.91 32.57 14.58
N THR A 230 5.57 32.77 13.46
CA THR A 230 6.85 33.47 13.36
C THR A 230 6.80 34.68 12.44
N ALA A 231 5.74 34.81 11.65
CA ALA A 231 5.41 35.99 10.86
C ALA A 231 3.92 36.03 10.54
N ILE A 232 3.45 37.14 10.01
CA ILE A 232 2.27 37.20 9.14
C ILE A 232 2.71 37.68 7.75
N ALA A 233 2.08 37.17 6.72
CA ALA A 233 2.41 37.48 5.33
C ALA A 233 1.23 38.20 4.66
N VAL A 234 1.56 39.16 3.78
CA VAL A 234 0.63 39.86 2.90
C VAL A 234 1.18 39.83 1.48
N HIS A 235 0.31 39.96 0.48
CA HIS A 235 0.78 40.06 -0.89
C HIS A 235 1.45 41.42 -1.14
N PRO A 236 2.62 41.50 -1.82
CA PRO A 236 3.34 42.75 -2.03
C PRO A 236 2.56 43.81 -2.81
N GLU A 237 1.62 43.40 -3.66
CA GLU A 237 0.76 44.30 -4.45
C GLU A 237 -0.57 44.66 -3.78
N ASP A 238 -0.85 44.13 -2.57
CA ASP A 238 -2.09 44.45 -1.86
C ASP A 238 -2.03 45.82 -1.20
N GLU A 239 -2.68 46.81 -1.84
CA GLU A 239 -2.71 48.19 -1.37
C GLU A 239 -3.23 48.37 0.05
N ARG A 240 -4.06 47.40 0.55
CA ARG A 240 -4.60 47.45 1.92
C ARG A 240 -3.53 47.32 3.00
N TYR A 241 -2.42 46.65 2.68
CA TYR A 241 -1.42 46.25 3.67
C TYR A 241 0.00 46.70 3.33
N GLN A 242 0.24 47.39 2.20
CA GLN A 242 1.58 47.85 1.79
C GLN A 242 2.30 48.66 2.87
N GLU A 243 1.59 49.56 3.57
CA GLU A 243 2.16 50.38 4.61
C GLU A 243 2.50 49.61 5.89
N LEU A 244 2.05 48.36 6.00
CA LEU A 244 2.31 47.49 7.15
C LEU A 244 3.53 46.60 6.96
N ILE A 245 4.00 46.43 5.73
CA ILE A 245 5.17 45.59 5.42
C ILE A 245 6.40 46.10 6.15
N GLY A 246 7.07 45.22 6.88
CA GLY A 246 8.25 45.56 7.70
C GLY A 246 7.93 46.04 9.12
N LYS A 247 6.65 46.26 9.45
CA LYS A 247 6.20 46.46 10.83
C LYS A 247 6.12 45.11 11.57
N THR A 248 5.79 45.18 12.86
CA THR A 248 5.58 43.98 13.70
C THR A 248 4.19 43.98 14.32
N VAL A 249 3.69 42.80 14.60
CA VAL A 249 2.47 42.56 15.39
C VAL A 249 2.83 41.80 16.66
N VAL A 250 2.03 41.99 17.71
CA VAL A 250 2.14 41.18 18.93
C VAL A 250 1.26 39.95 18.79
N LEU A 251 1.87 38.76 18.85
CA LEU A 251 1.18 37.49 18.82
C LEU A 251 0.32 37.32 20.07
N PRO A 252 -1.01 37.28 19.97
CA PRO A 252 -1.89 37.11 21.13
C PRO A 252 -1.57 35.83 21.93
N LEU A 253 -1.77 35.86 23.23
CA LEU A 253 -1.53 34.76 24.19
C LEU A 253 -0.07 34.38 24.41
N VAL A 254 0.86 34.85 23.57
CA VAL A 254 2.30 34.58 23.65
C VAL A 254 3.08 35.86 23.99
N ASP A 255 2.50 37.02 23.68
CA ASP A 255 3.09 38.37 23.89
C ASP A 255 4.46 38.54 23.20
N LYS A 256 4.66 37.88 22.06
CA LYS A 256 5.88 37.95 21.24
C LYS A 256 5.64 38.82 20.01
N GLU A 257 6.60 39.68 19.68
CA GLU A 257 6.57 40.42 18.41
C GLU A 257 7.02 39.52 17.25
N ILE A 258 6.24 39.53 16.16
CA ILE A 258 6.54 38.85 14.91
C ILE A 258 6.39 39.83 13.73
N PRO A 259 7.22 39.69 12.66
CA PRO A 259 7.21 40.62 11.52
C PRO A 259 6.02 40.42 10.59
N ILE A 260 5.67 41.49 9.88
CA ILE A 260 4.79 41.48 8.70
C ILE A 260 5.69 41.43 7.49
N ILE A 261 5.64 40.33 6.75
CA ILE A 261 6.43 40.09 5.52
C ILE A 261 5.58 40.19 4.27
N ALA A 262 6.22 40.40 3.14
CA ALA A 262 5.57 40.36 1.83
C ALA A 262 5.95 39.07 1.10
N ASP A 263 4.98 38.31 0.62
CA ASP A 263 5.22 37.09 -0.14
C ASP A 263 4.11 36.88 -1.18
N ASP A 264 4.49 36.54 -2.42
CA ASP A 264 3.58 36.29 -3.55
C ASP A 264 2.69 35.06 -3.34
N TYR A 265 3.00 34.23 -2.37
CA TYR A 265 2.17 33.08 -1.96
C TYR A 265 0.77 33.51 -1.49
N VAL A 266 0.63 34.71 -0.93
CA VAL A 266 -0.63 35.19 -0.35
C VAL A 266 -1.64 35.52 -1.44
N ASP A 267 -2.82 34.88 -1.40
CA ASP A 267 -3.95 35.25 -2.25
C ASP A 267 -4.70 36.43 -1.64
N MET A 268 -4.70 37.56 -2.37
CA MET A 268 -5.34 38.82 -1.94
C MET A 268 -6.85 38.71 -1.80
N GLU A 269 -7.49 37.78 -2.52
CA GLU A 269 -8.94 37.63 -2.53
C GLU A 269 -9.42 36.53 -1.56
N PHE A 270 -8.52 35.73 -1.03
CA PHE A 270 -8.87 34.65 -0.12
C PHE A 270 -8.84 35.11 1.36
N GLY A 271 -9.95 34.90 2.07
CA GLY A 271 -10.06 35.23 3.50
C GLY A 271 -9.91 36.74 3.76
N THR A 272 -8.90 37.10 4.52
CA THR A 272 -8.57 38.51 4.84
C THR A 272 -7.50 39.09 3.89
N GLY A 273 -6.85 38.26 3.06
CA GLY A 273 -5.64 38.64 2.33
C GLY A 273 -4.39 38.68 3.23
N VAL A 274 -4.48 38.20 4.44
CA VAL A 274 -3.36 38.08 5.40
C VAL A 274 -3.28 36.65 5.90
N VAL A 275 -2.09 36.07 5.84
CA VAL A 275 -1.83 34.69 6.26
C VAL A 275 -0.87 34.68 7.45
N LYS A 276 -1.22 33.95 8.51
CA LYS A 276 -0.25 33.64 9.57
C LYS A 276 0.77 32.62 9.05
N ILE A 277 2.03 32.76 9.41
CA ILE A 277 3.10 31.87 8.98
C ILE A 277 3.65 31.06 10.16
N THR A 278 3.41 29.77 10.10
CA THR A 278 3.83 28.79 11.13
C THR A 278 4.70 27.69 10.49
N PRO A 279 5.98 27.95 10.21
CA PRO A 279 6.83 27.06 9.40
C PRO A 279 6.99 25.63 9.93
N ALA A 280 6.71 25.40 11.22
CA ALA A 280 6.79 24.06 11.82
C ALA A 280 5.50 23.24 11.72
N HIS A 281 4.39 23.81 11.21
CA HIS A 281 3.05 23.18 11.24
C HIS A 281 2.26 23.24 9.93
N ASP A 282 2.83 23.80 8.87
CA ASP A 282 2.21 23.85 7.54
C ASP A 282 3.29 23.78 6.45
N PRO A 283 3.10 22.94 5.39
CA PRO A 283 4.08 22.80 4.32
C PRO A 283 4.34 24.10 3.53
N ASN A 284 3.30 24.89 3.26
CA ASN A 284 3.42 26.13 2.52
C ASN A 284 4.11 27.20 3.38
N ASP A 285 3.75 27.27 4.68
CA ASP A 285 4.41 28.16 5.63
C ASP A 285 5.88 27.81 5.83
N PHE A 286 6.24 26.53 5.72
CA PHE A 286 7.64 26.07 5.75
C PHE A 286 8.43 26.65 4.58
N GLU A 287 7.88 26.62 3.36
CA GLU A 287 8.52 27.19 2.17
C GLU A 287 8.63 28.73 2.26
N VAL A 288 7.58 29.40 2.75
CA VAL A 288 7.66 30.84 3.06
C VAL A 288 8.74 31.10 4.11
N GLY A 289 8.78 30.30 5.15
CA GLY A 289 9.80 30.38 6.21
C GLY A 289 11.22 30.25 5.68
N ASN A 290 11.46 29.33 4.72
CA ASN A 290 12.76 29.16 4.07
C ASN A 290 13.15 30.39 3.25
N ARG A 291 12.21 31.00 2.49
CA ARG A 291 12.48 32.20 1.68
C ARG A 291 12.80 33.43 2.51
N HIS A 292 12.23 33.51 3.72
CA HIS A 292 12.35 34.67 4.60
C HIS A 292 13.23 34.40 5.84
N ASP A 293 13.92 33.27 5.92
CA ASP A 293 14.78 32.86 7.04
C ASP A 293 14.06 32.96 8.41
N LEU A 294 12.80 32.49 8.45
CA LEU A 294 11.98 32.53 9.65
C LEU A 294 12.30 31.39 10.63
N PRO A 295 12.20 31.62 11.95
CA PRO A 295 12.34 30.55 12.93
C PRO A 295 11.25 29.48 12.78
N ARG A 296 11.60 28.23 13.09
CA ARG A 296 10.69 27.09 13.08
C ARG A 296 10.31 26.72 14.51
N VAL A 297 9.12 27.12 14.95
CA VAL A 297 8.63 26.92 16.31
C VAL A 297 7.59 25.80 16.33
N ASN A 298 8.01 24.61 16.76
CA ASN A 298 7.12 23.48 16.92
C ASN A 298 6.45 23.49 18.31
N VAL A 299 5.12 23.55 18.34
CA VAL A 299 4.32 23.64 19.59
C VAL A 299 3.61 22.33 19.95
N MET A 300 3.90 21.22 19.25
CA MET A 300 3.23 19.92 19.47
C MET A 300 4.23 18.77 19.67
N ASN A 301 3.86 17.85 20.53
CA ASN A 301 4.52 16.56 20.72
C ASN A 301 4.15 15.56 19.61
N GLU A 302 4.83 14.41 19.60
CA GLU A 302 4.60 13.32 18.63
C GLU A 302 3.21 12.69 18.72
N ASP A 303 2.58 12.74 19.87
CA ASP A 303 1.22 12.23 20.08
C ASP A 303 0.11 13.26 19.82
N GLY A 304 0.47 14.43 19.30
CA GLY A 304 -0.47 15.51 19.00
C GLY A 304 -0.93 16.30 20.23
N THR A 305 -0.29 16.12 21.39
CA THR A 305 -0.47 17.00 22.55
C THR A 305 0.39 18.24 22.40
N MET A 306 -0.04 19.34 23.02
CA MET A 306 0.75 20.58 23.04
C MET A 306 1.98 20.40 23.92
N ASN A 307 3.14 20.94 23.49
CA ASN A 307 4.39 20.85 24.23
C ASN A 307 4.60 22.08 25.15
N GLU A 308 5.80 22.19 25.79
CA GLU A 308 6.16 23.28 26.72
C GLU A 308 6.12 24.67 26.07
N LEU A 309 6.35 24.77 24.74
CA LEU A 309 6.29 26.06 24.02
C LEU A 309 4.86 26.61 23.89
N ALA A 310 3.86 25.75 24.09
CA ALA A 310 2.45 26.17 24.13
C ALA A 310 2.02 26.79 25.48
N GLY A 311 2.92 26.91 26.45
CA GLY A 311 2.68 27.56 27.75
C GLY A 311 1.53 26.89 28.51
N LYS A 312 0.49 27.67 28.88
CA LYS A 312 -0.64 27.14 29.68
C LYS A 312 -1.45 26.02 29.02
N TYR A 313 -1.24 25.76 27.74
CA TYR A 313 -1.90 24.70 27.00
C TYR A 313 -1.07 23.40 26.94
N GLU A 314 0.11 23.37 27.55
CA GLU A 314 0.98 22.21 27.63
C GLU A 314 0.22 20.98 28.10
N GLY A 315 0.44 19.81 27.43
CA GLY A 315 -0.19 18.54 27.72
C GLY A 315 -1.63 18.39 27.22
N MET A 316 -2.27 19.45 26.71
CA MET A 316 -3.60 19.33 26.12
C MET A 316 -3.53 18.65 24.75
N ASP A 317 -4.53 17.80 24.44
CA ASP A 317 -4.78 17.38 23.07
C ASP A 317 -5.00 18.59 22.15
N ARG A 318 -4.46 18.57 20.94
CA ARG A 318 -4.50 19.68 19.97
C ARG A 318 -5.90 20.22 19.71
N PHE A 319 -6.95 19.38 19.69
CA PHE A 319 -8.34 19.84 19.49
C PHE A 319 -8.96 20.40 20.78
N ALA A 320 -8.54 19.91 21.94
CA ALA A 320 -8.90 20.52 23.21
C ALA A 320 -8.21 21.89 23.38
N ALA A 321 -6.94 21.98 23.02
CA ALA A 321 -6.19 23.23 22.99
C ALA A 321 -6.81 24.26 22.05
N ARG A 322 -7.24 23.85 20.84
CA ARG A 322 -7.97 24.71 19.89
C ARG A 322 -9.18 25.37 20.55
N LYS A 323 -10.00 24.60 21.26
CA LYS A 323 -11.18 25.13 21.95
C LYS A 323 -10.82 26.10 23.08
N ALA A 324 -9.79 25.78 23.85
CA ALA A 324 -9.30 26.63 24.94
C ALA A 324 -8.74 27.94 24.40
N ILE A 325 -7.91 27.90 23.37
CA ILE A 325 -7.32 29.07 22.70
C ILE A 325 -8.42 30.00 22.15
N VAL A 326 -9.42 29.46 21.48
CA VAL A 326 -10.55 30.22 20.94
C VAL A 326 -11.33 30.90 22.07
N SER A 327 -11.53 30.21 23.22
CA SER A 327 -12.18 30.80 24.39
C SER A 327 -11.38 31.97 24.95
N ASP A 328 -10.06 31.79 25.11
CA ASP A 328 -9.19 32.82 25.64
C ASP A 328 -9.07 34.03 24.71
N LEU A 329 -9.01 33.81 23.40
CA LEU A 329 -9.03 34.90 22.41
C LEU A 329 -10.34 35.70 22.48
N LYS A 330 -11.47 35.04 22.75
CA LYS A 330 -12.76 35.68 22.95
C LYS A 330 -12.76 36.54 24.22
N GLU A 331 -12.22 36.03 25.32
CA GLU A 331 -12.10 36.76 26.60
C GLU A 331 -11.17 37.98 26.45
N LEU A 332 -10.10 37.89 25.69
CA LEU A 332 -9.21 38.98 25.35
C LEU A 332 -9.77 39.98 24.33
N GLY A 333 -10.96 39.73 23.79
CA GLY A 333 -11.54 40.55 22.72
C GLY A 333 -10.75 40.49 21.40
N ARG A 334 -10.01 39.40 21.18
CA ARG A 334 -9.20 39.18 19.97
C ARG A 334 -9.87 38.28 18.96
N LEU A 335 -10.90 37.51 19.30
CA LEU A 335 -11.72 36.74 18.40
C LEU A 335 -12.75 37.68 17.77
N ILE A 336 -12.74 37.80 16.44
CA ILE A 336 -13.65 38.66 15.67
C ILE A 336 -14.93 37.93 15.33
N LYS A 337 -14.81 36.77 14.65
CA LYS A 337 -15.92 35.90 14.28
C LYS A 337 -15.44 34.46 14.07
N ILE A 338 -16.41 33.55 14.07
CA ILE A 338 -16.22 32.15 13.65
C ILE A 338 -17.15 31.93 12.47
N GLU A 339 -16.61 31.45 11.35
CA GLU A 339 -17.33 31.19 10.12
C GLU A 339 -17.25 29.70 9.79
N THR A 340 -18.41 29.04 9.76
CA THR A 340 -18.46 27.60 9.44
C THR A 340 -18.13 27.37 7.96
N MET A 341 -17.29 26.39 7.69
CA MET A 341 -16.94 26.00 6.33
C MET A 341 -16.68 24.50 6.22
N ASN A 342 -16.89 23.97 5.02
CA ASN A 342 -16.41 22.63 4.70
C ASN A 342 -15.02 22.75 4.09
N HIS A 343 -14.08 21.90 4.55
CA HIS A 343 -12.75 21.84 3.99
C HIS A 343 -12.22 20.40 4.00
N SER A 344 -11.28 20.13 3.12
CA SER A 344 -10.65 18.83 2.98
C SER A 344 -9.54 18.66 4.02
N VAL A 345 -9.61 17.58 4.80
CA VAL A 345 -8.65 17.28 5.88
C VAL A 345 -8.04 15.90 5.68
N GLY A 346 -6.70 15.84 5.72
CA GLY A 346 -5.94 14.61 5.62
C GLY A 346 -6.15 13.70 6.85
N HIS A 347 -6.40 12.43 6.59
CA HIS A 347 -6.52 11.37 7.60
C HIS A 347 -5.55 10.25 7.28
N SER A 348 -4.94 9.67 8.30
CA SER A 348 -4.14 8.46 8.12
C SER A 348 -5.00 7.32 7.59
N GLU A 349 -4.59 6.71 6.50
CA GLU A 349 -5.27 5.51 5.95
C GLU A 349 -5.31 4.37 6.97
N ARG A 350 -4.27 4.26 7.78
CA ARG A 350 -4.06 3.14 8.70
C ARG A 350 -4.79 3.27 10.03
N THR A 351 -4.74 4.44 10.64
CA THR A 351 -5.31 4.67 11.97
C THR A 351 -6.61 5.46 11.95
N GLY A 352 -6.92 6.12 10.82
CA GLY A 352 -8.10 6.94 10.62
C GLY A 352 -8.06 8.30 11.34
N VAL A 353 -6.98 8.64 12.02
CA VAL A 353 -6.85 9.93 12.73
C VAL A 353 -6.49 11.06 11.77
N VAL A 354 -6.80 12.28 12.14
CA VAL A 354 -6.36 13.47 11.39
C VAL A 354 -4.84 13.55 11.43
N VAL A 355 -4.24 13.65 10.25
CA VAL A 355 -2.79 13.78 10.06
C VAL A 355 -2.33 15.14 10.56
N GLU A 356 -1.15 15.20 11.17
CA GLU A 356 -0.52 16.43 11.63
C GLU A 356 0.68 16.76 10.74
N PRO A 357 0.67 17.88 9.99
CA PRO A 357 1.90 18.38 9.37
C PRO A 357 2.91 18.73 10.47
N ARG A 358 4.07 18.09 10.45
CA ARG A 358 5.04 18.19 11.52
C ARG A 358 6.46 18.30 10.97
N LEU A 359 7.23 19.22 11.52
CA LEU A 359 8.67 19.34 11.24
C LEU A 359 9.39 18.12 11.83
N SER A 360 10.11 17.38 10.99
CA SER A 360 10.85 16.19 11.43
C SER A 360 12.03 15.89 10.51
N THR A 361 13.11 15.39 11.10
CA THR A 361 14.26 14.87 10.35
C THR A 361 13.98 13.46 9.93
N GLN A 362 13.96 13.21 8.62
CA GLN A 362 13.59 11.92 8.02
C GLN A 362 14.59 11.54 6.92
N TRP A 363 14.51 10.28 6.47
CA TRP A 363 15.20 9.80 5.29
C TRP A 363 14.28 9.89 4.07
N PHE A 364 14.84 10.34 2.96
CA PHE A 364 14.12 10.57 1.70
C PHE A 364 14.80 9.91 0.53
N VAL A 365 14.01 9.50 -0.48
CA VAL A 365 14.48 9.15 -1.82
C VAL A 365 14.17 10.30 -2.76
N LYS A 366 15.18 10.80 -3.49
CA LYS A 366 15.00 11.75 -4.60
C LYS A 366 14.33 11.03 -5.76
N MET A 367 13.07 11.35 -5.99
CA MET A 367 12.26 10.62 -6.96
C MET A 367 12.44 11.06 -8.41
N GLY A 368 12.82 12.31 -8.66
CA GLY A 368 12.95 12.86 -10.01
C GLY A 368 13.72 11.96 -10.99
N PRO A 369 15.00 11.63 -10.71
CA PRO A 369 15.82 10.80 -11.62
C PRO A 369 15.27 9.38 -11.82
N LEU A 370 14.61 8.80 -10.82
CA LEU A 370 14.01 7.46 -10.90
C LEU A 370 12.72 7.49 -11.74
N ALA A 371 11.93 8.54 -11.58
CA ALA A 371 10.69 8.73 -12.35
C ALA A 371 10.99 9.00 -13.84
N GLU A 372 12.00 9.80 -14.15
CA GLU A 372 12.44 10.05 -15.53
C GLU A 372 12.77 8.74 -16.25
N LYS A 373 13.57 7.86 -15.65
CA LYS A 373 13.87 6.54 -16.22
C LYS A 373 12.61 5.68 -16.43
N ALA A 374 11.66 5.73 -15.50
CA ALA A 374 10.42 4.98 -15.61
C ALA A 374 9.51 5.51 -16.73
N ILE A 375 9.47 6.82 -16.94
CA ILE A 375 8.75 7.46 -18.04
C ILE A 375 9.41 7.12 -19.39
N GLU A 376 10.73 7.28 -19.50
CA GLU A 376 11.50 6.96 -20.70
C GLU A 376 11.32 5.49 -21.12
N ASN A 377 11.32 4.56 -20.16
CA ASN A 377 11.11 3.13 -20.45
C ASN A 377 9.75 2.87 -21.13
N GLN A 378 8.71 3.63 -20.80
CA GLN A 378 7.37 3.47 -21.39
C GLN A 378 7.29 3.93 -22.86
N GLU A 379 8.33 4.57 -23.38
CA GLU A 379 8.47 4.96 -24.78
C GLU A 379 9.30 3.96 -25.61
N THR A 380 9.82 2.91 -24.97
CA THR A 380 10.68 1.89 -25.61
C THR A 380 9.92 0.63 -25.98
N GLU A 381 10.58 -0.30 -26.67
CA GLU A 381 10.06 -1.65 -26.94
C GLU A 381 9.97 -2.49 -25.66
N ASP A 382 10.70 -2.12 -24.61
CA ASP A 382 10.68 -2.76 -23.29
C ASP A 382 9.68 -2.11 -22.32
N ALA A 383 8.72 -1.34 -22.84
CA ALA A 383 7.63 -0.78 -22.04
C ALA A 383 6.85 -1.86 -21.29
N VAL A 384 6.41 -1.55 -20.08
CA VAL A 384 5.46 -2.38 -19.35
C VAL A 384 4.07 -2.22 -19.97
N GLU A 385 3.44 -3.32 -20.38
CA GLU A 385 2.13 -3.28 -21.00
C GLU A 385 1.02 -3.35 -19.94
N PHE A 386 0.17 -2.32 -19.89
CA PHE A 386 -0.97 -2.24 -18.95
C PHE A 386 -2.27 -2.75 -19.58
N TYR A 387 -2.96 -3.63 -18.90
CA TYR A 387 -4.28 -4.13 -19.28
C TYR A 387 -5.31 -3.78 -18.21
N PRO A 388 -6.29 -2.86 -18.48
CA PRO A 388 -6.48 -2.11 -19.73
C PRO A 388 -5.43 -1.00 -19.95
N PRO A 389 -5.18 -0.62 -21.23
CA PRO A 389 -4.15 0.39 -21.58
C PRO A 389 -4.32 1.77 -20.92
N ARG A 390 -5.56 2.14 -20.51
CA ARG A 390 -5.82 3.43 -19.84
C ARG A 390 -5.00 3.61 -18.54
N PHE A 391 -4.61 2.55 -17.88
CA PHE A 391 -3.84 2.61 -16.64
C PHE A 391 -2.38 3.00 -16.85
N ASN A 392 -1.85 2.89 -18.07
CA ASN A 392 -0.57 3.48 -18.43
C ASN A 392 -0.59 5.02 -18.22
N GLN A 393 -1.69 5.69 -18.60
CA GLN A 393 -1.85 7.13 -18.38
C GLN A 393 -1.96 7.48 -16.87
N THR A 394 -2.53 6.58 -16.06
CA THR A 394 -2.57 6.75 -14.61
C THR A 394 -1.16 6.65 -14.02
N PHE A 395 -0.38 5.68 -14.46
CA PHE A 395 1.02 5.52 -14.08
C PHE A 395 1.87 6.75 -14.48
N LEU A 396 1.80 7.18 -15.75
CA LEU A 396 2.59 8.31 -16.24
C LEU A 396 2.28 9.61 -15.49
N ARG A 397 0.99 9.94 -15.29
CA ARG A 397 0.60 11.12 -14.51
C ARG A 397 1.14 11.09 -13.09
N TRP A 398 1.21 9.91 -12.49
CA TRP A 398 1.78 9.75 -11.16
C TRP A 398 3.29 10.03 -11.18
N MET A 399 4.03 9.49 -12.16
CA MET A 399 5.46 9.70 -12.30
C MET A 399 5.82 11.16 -12.59
N GLU A 400 5.03 11.84 -13.43
CA GLU A 400 5.21 13.25 -13.79
C GLU A 400 5.05 14.22 -12.59
N ASN A 401 4.26 13.83 -11.59
CA ASN A 401 3.93 14.66 -10.42
C ASN A 401 4.47 14.09 -9.10
N ILE A 402 5.45 13.20 -9.17
CA ILE A 402 5.96 12.54 -7.97
C ILE A 402 6.85 13.47 -7.15
N HIS A 403 6.67 13.46 -5.84
CA HIS A 403 7.53 14.15 -4.88
C HIS A 403 8.52 13.20 -4.23
N ASP A 404 9.54 13.76 -3.57
CA ASP A 404 10.50 12.95 -2.83
C ASP A 404 9.80 12.10 -1.77
N TRP A 405 10.22 10.86 -1.69
CA TRP A 405 9.55 9.83 -0.89
C TRP A 405 10.18 9.72 0.49
N VAL A 406 9.40 9.97 1.54
CA VAL A 406 9.78 9.71 2.93
C VAL A 406 9.81 8.20 3.17
N ILE A 407 10.99 7.65 3.45
CA ILE A 407 11.20 6.21 3.60
C ILE A 407 11.42 5.75 5.04
N SER A 408 11.64 6.64 5.99
CA SER A 408 11.82 6.29 7.41
C SER A 408 10.49 6.22 8.15
N ARG A 409 10.38 5.24 9.05
CA ARG A 409 9.22 5.02 9.92
C ARG A 409 9.71 4.78 11.35
N GLN A 410 9.07 5.43 12.33
CA GLN A 410 9.38 5.35 13.76
C GLN A 410 8.71 4.12 14.38
N LEU A 411 9.01 2.97 13.80
CA LEU A 411 8.50 1.65 14.19
C LEU A 411 9.64 0.76 14.69
N TRP A 412 9.29 -0.34 15.31
CA TRP A 412 10.24 -1.40 15.68
C TRP A 412 10.18 -2.59 14.73
N TRP A 413 9.05 -2.80 14.09
CA TRP A 413 8.83 -3.87 13.13
C TRP A 413 9.10 -3.41 11.70
N GLY A 414 10.10 -3.99 11.06
CA GLY A 414 10.51 -3.68 9.69
C GLY A 414 12.02 -3.77 9.48
N HIS A 415 12.48 -3.39 8.30
CA HIS A 415 13.90 -3.31 7.96
C HIS A 415 14.53 -2.09 8.63
N GLN A 416 15.35 -2.31 9.65
CA GLN A 416 16.06 -1.23 10.32
C GLN A 416 17.02 -0.55 9.35
N ILE A 417 17.02 0.78 9.35
CA ILE A 417 17.84 1.59 8.42
C ILE A 417 19.32 1.28 8.63
N PRO A 418 20.08 0.93 7.57
CA PRO A 418 21.48 0.56 7.66
C PRO A 418 22.40 1.80 7.72
N ALA A 419 22.15 2.63 8.72
CA ALA A 419 22.93 3.82 9.05
C ALA A 419 23.30 3.79 10.53
N TRP A 420 24.50 4.20 10.87
CA TRP A 420 25.03 4.24 12.24
C TRP A 420 25.58 5.61 12.57
N TYR A 421 25.42 6.00 13.82
CA TYR A 421 25.92 7.28 14.34
C TYR A 421 26.95 7.02 15.42
N HIS A 422 28.13 7.63 15.28
CA HIS A 422 29.17 7.52 16.28
C HIS A 422 28.74 8.26 17.56
N LYS A 423 28.84 7.58 18.72
CA LYS A 423 28.30 8.02 20.01
C LYS A 423 28.90 9.36 20.50
N GLU A 424 30.17 9.62 20.18
CA GLU A 424 30.87 10.82 20.66
C GLU A 424 30.90 11.94 19.61
N THR A 425 31.12 11.60 18.33
CA THR A 425 31.32 12.61 17.27
C THR A 425 30.03 12.96 16.52
N GLY A 426 29.01 12.10 16.58
CA GLY A 426 27.82 12.23 15.76
C GLY A 426 28.05 11.93 14.26
N GLU A 427 29.24 11.48 13.88
CA GLU A 427 29.53 11.08 12.51
C GLU A 427 28.59 9.97 12.04
N MET A 428 28.08 10.08 10.83
CA MET A 428 27.17 9.10 10.23
C MET A 428 27.93 8.17 9.27
N TYR A 429 27.69 6.88 9.43
CA TYR A 429 28.14 5.83 8.52
C TYR A 429 26.94 5.10 7.93
N VAL A 430 26.95 4.87 6.62
CA VAL A 430 25.95 4.05 5.90
C VAL A 430 26.68 2.89 5.25
N GLY A 431 26.19 1.66 5.45
CA GLY A 431 26.86 0.48 4.91
C GLY A 431 26.01 -0.79 4.99
N MET A 432 26.49 -1.87 4.36
CA MET A 432 25.83 -3.18 4.40
C MET A 432 25.88 -3.81 5.80
N GLU A 433 26.93 -3.55 6.53
CA GLU A 433 27.19 -4.06 7.88
C GLU A 433 27.58 -2.91 8.82
N ALA A 434 27.47 -3.15 10.11
CA ALA A 434 27.93 -2.21 11.13
C ALA A 434 29.44 -1.93 10.99
N PRO A 435 29.93 -0.74 11.39
CA PRO A 435 31.36 -0.47 11.48
C PRO A 435 32.11 -1.48 12.34
N ALA A 436 33.40 -1.70 12.04
CA ALA A 436 34.24 -2.71 12.72
C ALA A 436 34.32 -2.50 14.25
N ASP A 437 34.25 -1.25 14.71
CA ASP A 437 34.23 -0.84 16.11
C ASP A 437 32.77 -0.54 16.57
N SER A 438 31.86 -1.44 16.29
CA SER A 438 30.41 -1.29 16.45
C SER A 438 29.97 -0.85 17.87
N GLU A 439 30.77 -1.13 18.89
CA GLU A 439 30.53 -0.67 20.25
C GLU A 439 30.50 0.87 20.40
N ASN A 440 31.14 1.60 19.47
CA ASN A 440 31.18 3.07 19.47
C ASN A 440 30.03 3.68 18.65
N TRP A 441 29.23 2.87 18.01
CA TRP A 441 28.17 3.31 17.11
C TRP A 441 26.78 2.90 17.60
N VAL A 442 25.78 3.67 17.21
CA VAL A 442 24.36 3.34 17.41
C VAL A 442 23.68 3.31 16.05
N GLN A 443 23.04 2.19 15.74
CA GLN A 443 22.24 2.11 14.52
C GLN A 443 21.02 3.02 14.59
N ASP A 444 20.62 3.60 13.45
CA ASP A 444 19.38 4.36 13.33
C ASP A 444 18.21 3.54 13.89
N SER A 445 17.39 4.15 14.73
CA SER A 445 16.28 3.47 15.40
C SER A 445 15.10 3.21 14.48
N ASP A 446 15.00 3.94 13.38
CA ASP A 446 13.90 3.86 12.44
C ASP A 446 14.02 2.64 11.53
N VAL A 447 12.89 2.23 10.98
CA VAL A 447 12.81 1.20 9.95
C VAL A 447 12.38 1.82 8.63
N LEU A 448 12.59 1.10 7.53
CA LEU A 448 12.14 1.52 6.21
C LEU A 448 10.63 1.32 6.04
N ASP A 449 10.02 2.17 5.22
CA ASP A 449 8.66 2.01 4.73
C ASP A 449 8.49 0.62 4.10
N THR A 450 7.37 -0.04 4.38
CA THR A 450 7.06 -1.37 3.83
C THR A 450 7.12 -1.42 2.31
N TRP A 451 6.74 -0.32 1.65
CA TRP A 451 6.79 -0.22 0.20
C TRP A 451 8.21 -0.18 -0.38
N PHE A 452 9.22 0.11 0.45
CA PHE A 452 10.63 0.07 0.04
C PHE A 452 11.07 -1.36 -0.26
N SER A 453 10.74 -2.31 0.60
CA SER A 453 11.02 -3.73 0.40
C SER A 453 10.08 -4.38 -0.62
N SER A 454 8.78 -4.03 -0.57
CA SER A 454 7.78 -4.57 -1.50
C SER A 454 8.05 -4.19 -2.96
N ALA A 455 8.71 -3.05 -3.19
CA ALA A 455 9.12 -2.62 -4.53
C ALA A 455 10.17 -3.54 -5.18
N LEU A 456 10.93 -4.29 -4.39
CA LEU A 456 11.96 -5.21 -4.89
C LEU A 456 11.40 -6.60 -5.22
N TRP A 457 10.13 -6.85 -4.92
CA TRP A 457 9.48 -8.16 -4.95
C TRP A 457 9.70 -8.96 -6.24
N PRO A 458 9.61 -8.40 -7.47
CA PRO A 458 9.75 -9.16 -8.71
C PRO A 458 11.12 -9.80 -8.91
N PHE A 459 12.18 -9.20 -8.38
CA PHE A 459 13.56 -9.66 -8.58
C PHE A 459 14.22 -10.19 -7.31
N SER A 460 13.95 -9.59 -6.15
CA SER A 460 14.51 -10.06 -4.88
C SER A 460 14.00 -11.44 -4.47
N THR A 461 12.72 -11.75 -4.78
CA THR A 461 12.15 -13.08 -4.52
C THR A 461 12.79 -14.19 -5.32
N MET A 462 13.43 -13.87 -6.44
CA MET A 462 14.10 -14.81 -7.34
C MET A 462 15.60 -14.92 -7.08
N GLY A 463 16.10 -14.28 -6.02
CA GLY A 463 17.47 -14.44 -5.56
C GLY A 463 18.36 -13.21 -5.74
N TRP A 464 17.93 -12.16 -6.46
CA TRP A 464 18.70 -10.92 -6.49
C TRP A 464 18.99 -10.42 -5.05
N PRO A 465 20.22 -9.98 -4.69
CA PRO A 465 21.30 -9.51 -5.56
C PRO A 465 22.27 -10.57 -6.10
N ASP A 466 22.03 -11.86 -5.88
CA ASP A 466 22.79 -12.91 -6.56
C ASP A 466 22.28 -13.07 -8.01
N GLU A 467 22.93 -12.40 -8.94
CA GLU A 467 22.59 -12.46 -10.36
C GLU A 467 22.86 -13.86 -10.98
N ALA A 468 23.60 -14.74 -10.28
CA ALA A 468 23.81 -16.12 -10.70
C ALA A 468 22.68 -17.07 -10.26
N SER A 469 21.72 -16.60 -9.47
CA SER A 469 20.55 -17.39 -9.06
C SER A 469 19.83 -17.98 -10.27
N GLU A 470 19.58 -19.28 -10.26
CA GLU A 470 18.90 -19.97 -11.36
C GLU A 470 17.48 -19.44 -11.59
N ASP A 471 16.74 -19.12 -10.53
CA ASP A 471 15.38 -18.60 -10.63
C ASP A 471 15.40 -17.17 -11.19
N TYR A 472 16.37 -16.33 -10.79
CA TYR A 472 16.54 -14.98 -11.33
C TYR A 472 16.83 -15.01 -12.83
N GLN A 473 17.80 -15.79 -13.27
CA GLN A 473 18.16 -15.90 -14.67
C GLN A 473 17.06 -16.49 -15.56
N ARG A 474 16.18 -17.32 -14.98
CA ARG A 474 15.16 -18.00 -15.76
C ARG A 474 13.82 -17.29 -15.79
N TYR A 475 13.39 -16.67 -14.68
CA TYR A 475 12.02 -16.21 -14.50
C TYR A 475 11.90 -14.70 -14.37
N PHE A 476 13.02 -13.97 -14.25
CA PHE A 476 13.03 -12.52 -14.27
C PHE A 476 13.44 -12.00 -15.66
N PRO A 477 12.83 -10.91 -16.20
CA PRO A 477 11.58 -10.25 -15.74
C PRO A 477 10.38 -11.18 -15.70
N THR A 478 9.47 -10.96 -14.73
CA THR A 478 8.28 -11.80 -14.63
C THR A 478 7.34 -11.60 -15.81
N SER A 479 6.53 -12.59 -16.13
CA SER A 479 5.68 -12.53 -17.33
C SER A 479 4.48 -11.63 -17.15
N THR A 480 3.82 -11.73 -16.00
CA THR A 480 2.61 -10.95 -15.71
C THR A 480 2.52 -10.63 -14.22
N LEU A 481 2.15 -9.39 -13.92
CA LEU A 481 1.66 -8.97 -12.63
C LEU A 481 0.14 -8.85 -12.68
N VAL A 482 -0.57 -9.32 -11.66
CA VAL A 482 -2.00 -9.08 -11.49
C VAL A 482 -2.19 -8.30 -10.20
N THR A 483 -2.94 -7.20 -10.23
CA THR A 483 -3.16 -6.37 -9.04
C THR A 483 -4.37 -5.44 -9.20
N GLY A 484 -4.85 -4.87 -8.09
CA GLY A 484 -5.90 -3.86 -8.10
C GLY A 484 -5.42 -2.49 -8.58
N TYR A 485 -6.32 -1.69 -9.15
CA TYR A 485 -5.99 -0.33 -9.61
C TYR A 485 -5.62 0.62 -8.46
N ASP A 486 -6.03 0.32 -7.25
CA ASP A 486 -5.83 1.17 -6.06
C ASP A 486 -4.38 1.18 -5.55
N ILE A 487 -3.54 0.24 -6.01
CA ILE A 487 -2.12 0.18 -5.63
C ILE A 487 -1.14 0.39 -6.80
N ILE A 488 -1.59 1.00 -7.89
CA ILE A 488 -0.69 1.35 -9.01
C ILE A 488 0.40 2.31 -8.52
N ALA A 489 0.02 3.38 -7.83
CA ALA A 489 0.97 4.36 -7.30
C ALA A 489 1.82 3.78 -6.15
N PHE A 490 1.21 2.97 -5.28
CA PHE A 490 1.89 2.42 -4.10
C PHE A 490 2.91 1.34 -4.45
N TRP A 491 2.58 0.46 -5.39
CA TRP A 491 3.35 -0.75 -5.63
C TRP A 491 3.85 -0.90 -7.06
N VAL A 492 2.96 -0.82 -8.07
CA VAL A 492 3.36 -1.05 -9.47
C VAL A 492 4.43 -0.06 -9.90
N SER A 493 4.23 1.23 -9.64
CA SER A 493 5.20 2.27 -10.00
C SER A 493 6.55 2.08 -9.31
N ARG A 494 6.51 1.72 -8.01
CA ARG A 494 7.73 1.47 -7.23
C ARG A 494 8.51 0.26 -7.74
N MET A 495 7.83 -0.82 -8.11
CA MET A 495 8.49 -1.96 -8.73
C MET A 495 9.16 -1.58 -10.06
N ILE A 496 8.49 -0.76 -10.88
CA ILE A 496 9.03 -0.35 -12.18
C ILE A 496 10.32 0.46 -12.00
N PHE A 497 10.30 1.55 -11.23
CA PHE A 497 11.51 2.38 -11.12
C PHE A 497 12.64 1.70 -10.36
N GLN A 498 12.35 0.87 -9.34
CA GLN A 498 13.38 0.12 -8.62
C GLN A 498 14.03 -0.95 -9.51
N SER A 499 13.23 -1.67 -10.29
CA SER A 499 13.75 -2.67 -11.21
C SER A 499 14.65 -2.04 -12.27
N LEU A 500 14.21 -0.97 -12.90
CA LEU A 500 15.01 -0.24 -13.91
C LEU A 500 16.31 0.31 -13.31
N GLU A 501 16.29 0.77 -12.05
CA GLU A 501 17.48 1.30 -11.39
C GLU A 501 18.53 0.22 -11.07
N PHE A 502 18.08 -0.96 -10.62
CA PHE A 502 18.96 -1.99 -10.06
C PHE A 502 19.26 -3.15 -11.00
N THR A 503 18.39 -3.42 -11.96
CA THR A 503 18.57 -4.52 -12.91
C THR A 503 18.75 -4.03 -14.35
N GLY A 504 18.37 -2.79 -14.64
CA GLY A 504 18.32 -2.24 -16.01
C GLY A 504 17.17 -2.77 -16.84
N GLU A 505 16.28 -3.59 -16.27
CA GLU A 505 15.17 -4.25 -16.96
C GLU A 505 13.82 -3.91 -16.29
N ARG A 506 12.72 -3.96 -17.07
CA ARG A 506 11.37 -3.88 -16.52
C ARG A 506 11.10 -5.05 -15.55
N PRO A 507 10.30 -4.85 -14.48
CA PRO A 507 10.07 -5.92 -13.50
C PRO A 507 9.18 -7.04 -14.01
N PHE A 508 8.27 -6.73 -14.93
CA PHE A 508 7.29 -7.63 -15.56
C PHE A 508 6.93 -7.12 -16.96
N GLN A 509 6.53 -8.05 -17.83
CA GLN A 509 6.13 -7.71 -19.19
C GLN A 509 4.74 -7.04 -19.20
N ASN A 510 3.78 -7.65 -18.50
CA ASN A 510 2.38 -7.26 -18.51
C ASN A 510 1.88 -6.96 -17.10
N VAL A 511 0.96 -6.00 -16.97
CA VAL A 511 0.21 -5.73 -15.75
C VAL A 511 -1.28 -5.85 -16.05
N LEU A 512 -1.91 -6.87 -15.51
CA LEU A 512 -3.37 -7.03 -15.54
C LEU A 512 -3.96 -6.34 -14.32
N ILE A 513 -4.68 -5.26 -14.55
CA ILE A 513 -5.33 -4.47 -13.51
C ILE A 513 -6.78 -4.91 -13.36
N HIS A 514 -7.16 -5.34 -12.17
CA HIS A 514 -8.54 -5.62 -11.80
C HIS A 514 -9.16 -4.48 -10.96
N GLY A 515 -10.49 -4.49 -10.83
CA GLY A 515 -11.23 -3.57 -9.98
C GLY A 515 -11.31 -4.04 -8.52
N LEU A 516 -12.23 -3.44 -7.77
CA LEU A 516 -12.50 -3.79 -6.38
C LEU A 516 -13.80 -4.58 -6.26
N ILE A 517 -13.87 -5.46 -5.26
CA ILE A 517 -15.15 -6.11 -4.90
C ILE A 517 -15.93 -5.19 -3.97
N ARG A 518 -17.18 -4.95 -4.33
CA ARG A 518 -18.12 -4.10 -3.61
C ARG A 518 -19.29 -4.92 -3.07
N ASP A 519 -19.93 -4.42 -2.03
CA ASP A 519 -21.17 -5.01 -1.51
C ASP A 519 -22.33 -4.84 -2.49
N GLU A 520 -23.51 -5.40 -2.17
CA GLU A 520 -24.71 -5.32 -3.02
C GLU A 520 -25.16 -3.89 -3.29
N GLN A 521 -24.87 -2.95 -2.38
CA GLN A 521 -25.17 -1.52 -2.52
C GLN A 521 -24.10 -0.76 -3.31
N GLY A 522 -23.02 -1.44 -3.73
CA GLY A 522 -21.91 -0.84 -4.47
C GLY A 522 -20.89 -0.10 -3.59
N ARG A 523 -20.91 -0.28 -2.26
CA ARG A 523 -19.95 0.32 -1.34
C ARG A 523 -18.68 -0.54 -1.25
N LYS A 524 -17.54 0.10 -1.06
CA LYS A 524 -16.28 -0.60 -0.76
C LYS A 524 -16.46 -1.42 0.53
N MET A 525 -16.06 -2.70 0.49
CA MET A 525 -16.07 -3.54 1.68
C MET A 525 -14.99 -3.09 2.66
N SER A 526 -15.35 -2.93 3.93
CA SER A 526 -14.42 -2.59 5.00
C SER A 526 -14.84 -3.19 6.33
N LYS A 527 -13.86 -3.40 7.22
CA LYS A 527 -14.13 -3.89 8.58
C LYS A 527 -14.98 -2.89 9.39
N SER A 528 -14.78 -1.60 9.16
CA SER A 528 -15.50 -0.52 9.85
C SER A 528 -16.98 -0.45 9.46
N LEU A 529 -17.33 -0.82 8.24
CA LEU A 529 -18.72 -0.88 7.77
C LEU A 529 -19.39 -2.22 8.10
N GLY A 530 -18.65 -3.22 8.54
CA GLY A 530 -19.18 -4.56 8.83
C GLY A 530 -19.76 -5.28 7.62
N ASN A 531 -19.44 -4.84 6.40
CA ASN A 531 -19.93 -5.39 5.13
C ASN A 531 -18.91 -6.31 4.43
N GLY A 532 -17.80 -6.63 5.10
CA GLY A 532 -16.79 -7.58 4.61
C GLY A 532 -17.33 -9.01 4.63
N ILE A 533 -17.04 -9.76 3.58
CA ILE A 533 -17.41 -11.17 3.44
C ILE A 533 -16.14 -12.00 3.49
N ASP A 534 -16.11 -13.00 4.38
CA ASP A 534 -15.03 -13.98 4.44
C ASP A 534 -15.19 -14.97 3.28
N PRO A 535 -14.19 -15.11 2.38
CA PRO A 535 -14.25 -16.08 1.31
C PRO A 535 -14.38 -17.52 1.81
N MET A 536 -13.95 -17.82 3.06
CA MET A 536 -14.08 -19.15 3.65
C MET A 536 -15.53 -19.52 3.94
N ASP A 537 -16.35 -18.56 4.40
CA ASP A 537 -17.79 -18.78 4.62
C ASP A 537 -18.50 -19.08 3.30
N VAL A 538 -18.07 -18.41 2.22
CA VAL A 538 -18.60 -18.64 0.86
C VAL A 538 -18.19 -20.05 0.36
N ILE A 539 -16.93 -20.44 0.55
CA ILE A 539 -16.43 -21.77 0.16
C ILE A 539 -17.12 -22.88 0.94
N GLU A 540 -17.33 -22.71 2.22
CA GLU A 540 -18.03 -23.71 3.05
C GLU A 540 -19.45 -23.98 2.54
N LYS A 541 -20.14 -22.91 2.10
CA LYS A 541 -21.53 -23.04 1.60
C LYS A 541 -21.61 -23.48 0.15
N TYR A 542 -20.74 -22.99 -0.73
CA TYR A 542 -20.88 -23.13 -2.19
C TYR A 542 -19.75 -23.92 -2.85
N GLY A 543 -18.62 -24.09 -2.15
CA GLY A 543 -17.39 -24.69 -2.70
C GLY A 543 -16.47 -23.69 -3.38
N ALA A 544 -15.21 -24.07 -3.50
CA ALA A 544 -14.17 -23.27 -4.15
C ALA A 544 -14.46 -23.03 -5.64
N ASP A 545 -14.94 -24.04 -6.36
CA ASP A 545 -15.24 -23.92 -7.79
C ASP A 545 -16.32 -22.88 -8.09
N ALA A 546 -17.38 -22.83 -7.26
CA ALA A 546 -18.45 -21.85 -7.45
C ALA A 546 -17.96 -20.41 -7.15
N LEU A 547 -17.14 -20.22 -6.13
CA LEU A 547 -16.53 -18.93 -5.83
C LEU A 547 -15.59 -18.50 -6.96
N ARG A 548 -14.70 -19.38 -7.42
CA ARG A 548 -13.76 -19.10 -8.51
C ARG A 548 -14.49 -18.76 -9.81
N TRP A 549 -15.57 -19.48 -10.11
CA TRP A 549 -16.42 -19.19 -11.26
C TRP A 549 -17.06 -17.79 -11.15
N PHE A 550 -17.61 -17.45 -10.00
CA PHE A 550 -18.17 -16.12 -9.75
C PHE A 550 -17.11 -15.01 -9.96
N LEU A 551 -15.89 -15.20 -9.41
CA LEU A 551 -14.82 -14.21 -9.46
C LEU A 551 -14.24 -14.03 -10.87
N SER A 552 -14.36 -15.03 -11.76
CA SER A 552 -13.86 -14.99 -13.13
C SER A 552 -14.94 -14.66 -14.17
N ASN A 553 -16.21 -14.98 -13.87
CA ASN A 553 -17.31 -14.81 -14.82
C ASN A 553 -17.96 -13.44 -14.67
N GLY A 554 -17.97 -12.65 -15.74
CA GLY A 554 -18.60 -11.34 -15.76
C GLY A 554 -17.76 -10.22 -15.12
N SER A 555 -16.50 -10.46 -14.88
CA SER A 555 -15.52 -9.43 -14.55
C SER A 555 -14.84 -8.90 -15.83
N ALA A 556 -14.68 -7.59 -15.93
CA ALA A 556 -13.88 -6.99 -16.99
C ALA A 556 -12.64 -6.32 -16.36
N PRO A 557 -11.48 -6.35 -17.02
CA PRO A 557 -10.27 -5.73 -16.50
C PRO A 557 -10.49 -4.27 -16.10
N GLY A 558 -10.06 -3.91 -14.89
CA GLY A 558 -10.17 -2.56 -14.33
C GLY A 558 -11.57 -2.11 -13.93
N GLN A 559 -12.55 -3.01 -13.86
CA GLN A 559 -13.91 -2.71 -13.41
C GLN A 559 -14.23 -3.39 -12.08
N ASP A 560 -15.00 -2.70 -11.24
CA ASP A 560 -15.45 -3.23 -9.96
C ASP A 560 -16.51 -4.33 -10.14
N VAL A 561 -16.50 -5.29 -9.23
CA VAL A 561 -17.49 -6.38 -9.19
C VAL A 561 -18.35 -6.26 -7.95
N ARG A 562 -19.68 -6.35 -8.11
CA ARG A 562 -20.62 -6.41 -6.99
C ARG A 562 -20.85 -7.86 -6.59
N PHE A 563 -20.57 -8.18 -5.34
CA PHE A 563 -20.89 -9.46 -4.74
C PHE A 563 -22.37 -9.52 -4.36
N SER A 564 -23.03 -10.64 -4.65
CA SER A 564 -24.32 -11.00 -4.07
C SER A 564 -24.49 -12.52 -3.96
N TYR A 565 -25.24 -12.96 -2.97
CA TYR A 565 -25.52 -14.38 -2.79
C TYR A 565 -26.37 -14.97 -3.92
N GLU A 566 -27.23 -14.18 -4.56
CA GLU A 566 -27.97 -14.59 -5.75
C GLU A 566 -27.03 -15.00 -6.90
N LYS A 567 -25.97 -14.23 -7.13
CA LYS A 567 -24.95 -14.58 -8.13
C LYS A 567 -24.15 -15.82 -7.72
N MET A 568 -23.94 -16.03 -6.42
CA MET A 568 -23.30 -17.25 -5.91
C MET A 568 -24.19 -18.48 -6.12
N ASP A 569 -25.51 -18.37 -5.90
CA ASP A 569 -26.48 -19.44 -6.20
C ASP A 569 -26.45 -19.79 -7.69
N ALA A 570 -26.41 -18.79 -8.58
CA ALA A 570 -26.28 -19.00 -10.03
C ALA A 570 -24.97 -19.70 -10.40
N SER A 571 -23.86 -19.32 -9.75
CA SER A 571 -22.54 -19.92 -9.94
C SER A 571 -22.53 -21.38 -9.49
N TRP A 572 -23.08 -21.69 -8.32
CA TRP A 572 -23.19 -23.05 -7.83
C TRP A 572 -24.07 -23.92 -8.77
N ASN A 573 -25.21 -23.38 -9.22
CA ASN A 573 -26.08 -24.07 -10.18
C ASN A 573 -25.33 -24.43 -11.47
N PHE A 574 -24.46 -23.54 -11.97
CA PHE A 574 -23.63 -23.81 -13.14
C PHE A 574 -22.63 -24.93 -12.88
N ILE A 575 -21.92 -24.91 -11.75
CA ILE A 575 -21.00 -26.00 -11.38
C ILE A 575 -21.75 -27.33 -11.22
N ASN A 576 -22.91 -27.33 -10.58
CA ASN A 576 -23.75 -28.53 -10.45
C ASN A 576 -24.26 -29.05 -11.82
N LYS A 577 -24.49 -28.17 -12.80
CA LYS A 577 -24.81 -28.56 -14.18
C LYS A 577 -23.63 -29.29 -14.84
N ILE A 578 -22.41 -28.77 -14.73
CA ILE A 578 -21.20 -29.43 -15.24
C ILE A 578 -21.02 -30.80 -14.57
N TRP A 579 -21.20 -30.86 -13.25
CA TRP A 579 -21.14 -32.10 -12.48
C TRP A 579 -22.10 -33.15 -13.01
N ASN A 580 -23.38 -32.82 -13.24
CA ASN A 580 -24.36 -33.75 -13.75
C ASN A 580 -24.11 -34.17 -15.21
N ALA A 581 -23.62 -33.26 -16.04
CA ALA A 581 -23.19 -33.60 -17.41
C ALA A 581 -22.02 -34.58 -17.38
N SER A 582 -21.02 -34.37 -16.55
CA SER A 582 -19.88 -35.28 -16.36
C SER A 582 -20.33 -36.64 -15.82
N ARG A 583 -21.24 -36.62 -14.83
CA ARG A 583 -21.85 -37.87 -14.31
C ARG A 583 -22.54 -38.67 -15.38
N PHE A 584 -23.33 -38.02 -16.24
CA PHE A 584 -23.98 -38.66 -17.38
C PHE A 584 -22.97 -39.33 -18.33
N VAL A 585 -21.88 -38.64 -18.68
CA VAL A 585 -20.81 -39.20 -19.52
C VAL A 585 -20.18 -40.41 -18.85
N ILE A 586 -19.79 -40.33 -17.59
CA ILE A 586 -19.14 -41.40 -16.83
C ILE A 586 -20.02 -42.66 -16.79
N MET A 587 -21.31 -42.51 -16.56
CA MET A 587 -22.27 -43.63 -16.55
C MET A 587 -22.38 -44.30 -17.90
N ASN A 588 -22.18 -43.60 -19.02
CA ASN A 588 -22.28 -44.15 -20.36
C ASN A 588 -20.96 -44.74 -20.88
N VAL A 589 -19.83 -44.48 -20.24
CA VAL A 589 -18.52 -45.04 -20.57
C VAL A 589 -18.01 -46.01 -19.50
N GLU A 590 -18.89 -46.46 -18.60
CA GLU A 590 -18.54 -47.38 -17.53
C GLU A 590 -17.95 -48.68 -18.09
N GLY A 591 -16.79 -49.07 -17.56
CA GLY A 591 -16.06 -50.26 -18.05
C GLY A 591 -15.22 -50.02 -19.28
N MET A 592 -15.28 -48.85 -19.93
CA MET A 592 -14.41 -48.47 -21.03
C MET A 592 -13.11 -47.84 -20.56
N THR A 593 -12.03 -48.08 -21.25
CA THR A 593 -10.73 -47.40 -21.11
C THR A 593 -10.49 -46.48 -22.29
N ALA A 594 -9.51 -45.60 -22.20
CA ALA A 594 -9.12 -44.73 -23.31
C ALA A 594 -8.72 -45.54 -24.55
N ALA A 595 -8.24 -46.78 -24.40
CA ALA A 595 -7.89 -47.67 -25.49
C ALA A 595 -9.13 -48.26 -26.22
N ASP A 596 -10.28 -48.24 -25.57
CA ASP A 596 -11.54 -48.74 -26.15
C ASP A 596 -12.25 -47.69 -27.01
N ILE A 597 -11.75 -46.44 -27.04
CA ILE A 597 -12.31 -45.34 -27.80
C ILE A 597 -11.67 -45.30 -29.18
N ASP A 598 -12.44 -45.70 -30.20
CA ASP A 598 -11.99 -45.66 -31.60
C ASP A 598 -12.44 -44.36 -32.29
N PHE A 599 -11.49 -43.46 -32.52
CA PHE A 599 -11.72 -42.24 -33.29
C PHE A 599 -11.62 -42.42 -34.82
N SER A 600 -11.25 -43.61 -35.32
CA SER A 600 -11.06 -43.87 -36.73
C SER A 600 -12.38 -44.19 -37.49
N GLY A 601 -13.44 -44.56 -36.75
CA GLY A 601 -14.74 -44.86 -37.29
C GLY A 601 -15.41 -43.72 -38.05
N GLU A 602 -16.41 -44.07 -38.89
CA GLU A 602 -17.19 -43.09 -39.65
C GLU A 602 -17.97 -42.16 -38.68
N LYS A 603 -17.73 -40.86 -38.82
CA LYS A 603 -18.32 -39.82 -37.94
C LYS A 603 -19.66 -39.36 -38.51
N THR A 604 -20.67 -39.33 -37.66
CA THR A 604 -21.96 -38.69 -37.97
C THR A 604 -21.81 -37.19 -38.19
N VAL A 605 -22.85 -36.52 -38.68
CA VAL A 605 -22.88 -35.08 -38.82
C VAL A 605 -22.73 -34.41 -37.44
N ALA A 606 -23.35 -34.99 -36.41
CA ALA A 606 -23.26 -34.47 -35.04
C ALA A 606 -21.83 -34.57 -34.48
N ASP A 607 -21.13 -35.69 -34.70
CA ASP A 607 -19.76 -35.89 -34.27
C ASP A 607 -18.81 -34.86 -34.91
N ARG A 608 -18.93 -34.67 -36.23
CA ARG A 608 -18.14 -33.68 -36.97
C ARG A 608 -18.41 -32.28 -36.49
N TRP A 609 -19.68 -31.93 -36.23
CA TRP A 609 -20.06 -30.63 -35.75
C TRP A 609 -19.44 -30.33 -34.37
N ILE A 610 -19.59 -31.26 -33.40
CA ILE A 610 -19.06 -31.00 -32.04
C ILE A 610 -17.53 -30.92 -31.99
N LEU A 611 -16.83 -31.77 -32.78
CA LEU A 611 -15.37 -31.72 -32.86
C LEU A 611 -14.88 -30.40 -33.51
N THR A 612 -15.57 -29.93 -34.55
CA THR A 612 -15.28 -28.63 -35.17
C THR A 612 -15.49 -27.53 -34.17
N ARG A 613 -16.63 -27.51 -33.48
CA ARG A 613 -16.92 -26.49 -32.44
C ARG A 613 -15.92 -26.51 -31.28
N LEU A 614 -15.46 -27.69 -30.86
CA LEU A 614 -14.44 -27.82 -29.83
C LEU A 614 -13.13 -27.14 -30.27
N ASN A 615 -12.64 -27.48 -31.48
CA ASN A 615 -11.39 -26.92 -32.01
C ASN A 615 -11.48 -25.39 -32.19
N GLU A 616 -12.58 -24.89 -32.75
CA GLU A 616 -12.83 -23.46 -32.89
C GLU A 616 -12.87 -22.76 -31.54
N THR A 617 -13.51 -23.37 -30.53
CA THR A 617 -13.61 -22.82 -29.19
C THR A 617 -12.24 -22.77 -28.50
N VAL A 618 -11.45 -23.86 -28.61
CA VAL A 618 -10.08 -23.90 -28.05
C VAL A 618 -9.21 -22.79 -28.66
N ALA A 619 -9.23 -22.68 -30.01
CA ALA A 619 -8.46 -21.65 -30.70
C ALA A 619 -8.87 -20.23 -30.24
N ARG A 620 -10.18 -19.96 -30.21
CA ARG A 620 -10.70 -18.66 -29.81
C ARG A 620 -10.41 -18.30 -28.33
N VAL A 621 -10.57 -19.27 -27.42
CA VAL A 621 -10.24 -19.04 -26.00
C VAL A 621 -8.75 -18.77 -25.84
N THR A 622 -7.89 -19.50 -26.56
CA THR A 622 -6.44 -19.28 -26.53
C THR A 622 -6.04 -17.89 -27.05
N GLU A 623 -6.73 -17.39 -28.07
CA GLU A 623 -6.51 -16.05 -28.63
C GLU A 623 -6.96 -14.94 -27.67
N LEU A 624 -8.10 -15.12 -27.00
CA LEU A 624 -8.71 -14.12 -26.12
C LEU A 624 -8.07 -14.06 -24.74
N PHE A 625 -7.40 -15.11 -24.31
CA PHE A 625 -6.74 -15.20 -23.00
C PHE A 625 -5.39 -14.50 -23.02
#